data_b70d55d8d07e7b205bca58b81ae6e20b
#
_entry.id   b70d55d8d07e7b205bca58b81ae6e20b
#
_cell.length_a   1.000
_cell.length_b   1.000
_cell.length_c   1.000
_cell.angle_alpha   90.00
_cell.angle_beta   90.00
_cell.angle_gamma   90.00
#
_symmetry.space_group_name_H-M   'P 1'
#
loop_
_entity.id
_entity.type
_entity.pdbx_description
1 polymer ?
#
loop_
_entity_poly.entity_id
_entity_poly.type
_entity_poly.pdbx_seq_one_letter_code
_entity_poly.pdbx_strand_id
1 'polypeptide(L)'
;MRTAALSTMSTILSVDPLSFPFATDSPFLFGVHHDDRYPKGNAKMGPDASLRGHSIGADFGNPAGWSMYHGEGGVPGFPQHPHRGFETITVTVRGFIDHADSLGAAGRFGDGDVQWMTAGAGISHAEM
;
A
#
# COMPACT_ATOMS: atom_id res chain seq x y z
N MET A 1 -26.18 24.71 42.35
CA MET A 1 -25.74 24.75 40.93
C MET A 1 -25.15 23.40 40.58
N ARG A 2 -25.82 22.62 39.71
CA ARG A 2 -25.31 21.35 39.23
C ARG A 2 -24.48 21.62 38.00
N THR A 3 -23.17 21.45 38.07
CA THR A 3 -22.28 21.45 36.91
C THR A 3 -22.59 20.21 36.08
N ALA A 4 -23.19 20.43 34.91
CA ALA A 4 -23.33 19.39 33.91
C ALA A 4 -21.93 19.03 33.38
N ALA A 5 -21.47 17.80 33.66
CA ALA A 5 -20.30 17.26 33.01
C ALA A 5 -20.62 17.08 31.53
N LEU A 6 -19.96 17.81 30.66
CA LEU A 6 -19.93 17.54 29.24
C LEU A 6 -19.25 16.18 29.03
N SER A 7 -20.03 15.16 28.73
CA SER A 7 -19.52 13.88 28.24
C SER A 7 -18.83 14.16 26.90
N THR A 8 -17.52 14.08 26.88
CA THR A 8 -16.76 14.08 25.62
C THR A 8 -17.08 12.78 24.90
N MET A 9 -18.03 12.82 23.97
CA MET A 9 -18.27 11.69 23.08
C MET A 9 -16.98 11.45 22.27
N SER A 10 -16.41 10.27 22.38
CA SER A 10 -15.31 9.85 21.53
C SER A 10 -15.81 9.82 20.09
N THR A 11 -15.09 10.43 19.17
CA THR A 11 -15.34 10.31 17.74
C THR A 11 -14.79 9.01 17.16
N ILE A 12 -14.01 8.26 17.93
CA ILE A 12 -13.50 6.93 17.58
C ILE A 12 -14.55 5.91 18.03
N LEU A 13 -15.12 5.20 17.08
CA LEU A 13 -16.15 4.18 17.32
C LEU A 13 -15.54 2.82 17.65
N SER A 14 -14.48 2.43 16.96
CA SER A 14 -13.71 1.21 17.22
C SER A 14 -12.24 1.39 16.87
N VAL A 15 -11.41 0.52 17.42
CA VAL A 15 -9.99 0.37 17.06
C VAL A 15 -9.74 -1.13 16.97
N ASP A 16 -9.43 -1.60 15.79
CA ASP A 16 -9.21 -3.02 15.51
C ASP A 16 -7.74 -3.27 15.14
N PRO A 17 -7.16 -4.42 15.49
CA PRO A 17 -5.84 -4.81 15.04
C PRO A 17 -5.79 -4.90 13.51
N LEU A 18 -4.68 -4.47 12.91
CA LEU A 18 -4.45 -4.68 11.49
C LEU A 18 -4.31 -6.17 11.21
N SER A 19 -5.19 -6.70 10.37
CA SER A 19 -5.10 -8.04 9.79
C SER A 19 -4.54 -7.95 8.36
N PHE A 20 -4.36 -9.09 7.70
CA PHE A 20 -3.91 -9.12 6.32
C PHE A 20 -4.84 -10.03 5.49
N PRO A 21 -5.72 -9.48 4.64
CA PRO A 21 -6.14 -8.07 4.57
C PRO A 21 -6.99 -7.65 5.77
N PHE A 22 -7.23 -6.35 5.96
CA PHE A 22 -8.20 -5.83 6.91
C PHE A 22 -9.46 -5.31 6.21
N ALA A 23 -10.60 -5.37 6.92
CA ALA A 23 -11.88 -4.91 6.42
C ALA A 23 -11.93 -3.38 6.31
N THR A 24 -12.62 -2.90 5.29
CA THR A 24 -12.88 -1.48 5.04
C THR A 24 -14.35 -1.27 4.69
N ASP A 25 -14.79 -0.01 4.74
CA ASP A 25 -16.11 0.39 4.26
C ASP A 25 -16.06 0.84 2.80
N SER A 26 -17.24 0.80 2.13
CA SER A 26 -17.38 1.34 0.77
C SER A 26 -16.90 2.79 0.71
N PRO A 27 -16.20 3.21 -0.34
CA PRO A 27 -16.01 2.56 -1.65
C PRO A 27 -14.78 1.64 -1.76
N PHE A 28 -14.15 1.28 -0.66
CA PHE A 28 -12.97 0.42 -0.63
C PHE A 28 -13.39 -1.04 -0.47
N LEU A 29 -12.64 -1.96 -1.06
CA LEU A 29 -12.92 -3.40 -0.99
C LEU A 29 -12.25 -4.05 0.21
N PHE A 30 -11.03 -3.67 0.50
CA PHE A 30 -10.21 -4.12 1.63
C PHE A 30 -9.00 -3.21 1.77
N GLY A 31 -8.32 -3.30 2.91
CA GLY A 31 -7.03 -2.64 3.12
C GLY A 31 -5.92 -3.64 3.37
N VAL A 32 -4.71 -3.25 3.07
CA VAL A 32 -3.49 -3.99 3.41
C VAL A 32 -2.47 -3.03 4.01
N HIS A 33 -1.66 -3.53 4.92
CA HIS A 33 -0.57 -2.79 5.52
C HIS A 33 0.75 -3.48 5.21
N HIS A 34 1.72 -2.72 4.74
CA HIS A 34 3.06 -3.19 4.41
C HIS A 34 4.09 -2.41 5.25
N ASP A 35 5.04 -3.10 5.84
CA ASP A 35 6.25 -2.51 6.45
C ASP A 35 7.46 -3.28 5.90
N ASP A 36 7.82 -2.94 4.66
CA ASP A 36 8.91 -3.58 3.93
C ASP A 36 10.20 -2.80 4.09
N ARG A 37 11.22 -3.45 4.66
CA ARG A 37 12.56 -2.90 4.85
C ARG A 37 13.50 -3.40 3.79
N TYR A 38 13.32 -2.89 2.58
CA TYR A 38 14.10 -3.32 1.43
C TYR A 38 15.60 -3.14 1.65
N PRO A 39 16.41 -4.15 1.25
CA PRO A 39 17.85 -3.98 1.15
C PRO A 39 18.20 -2.94 0.10
N LYS A 40 19.47 -2.52 0.07
CA LYS A 40 19.98 -1.60 -0.95
C LYS A 40 19.63 -2.11 -2.35
N GLY A 41 19.28 -1.20 -3.24
CA GLY A 41 19.03 -1.53 -4.65
C GLY A 41 20.30 -1.84 -5.43
N ASN A 42 20.20 -2.72 -6.41
CA ASN A 42 21.26 -3.03 -7.37
C ASN A 42 21.07 -2.26 -8.71
N ALA A 43 22.00 -2.42 -9.62
CA ALA A 43 21.99 -1.73 -10.92
C ALA A 43 20.80 -2.13 -11.83
N LYS A 44 20.05 -3.16 -11.48
CA LYS A 44 18.86 -3.64 -12.20
C LYS A 44 17.56 -3.21 -11.51
N MET A 45 17.61 -2.25 -10.59
CA MET A 45 16.48 -1.76 -9.79
C MET A 45 15.85 -2.82 -8.87
N GLY A 46 16.50 -3.95 -8.67
CA GLY A 46 16.12 -4.98 -7.73
C GLY A 46 16.90 -4.88 -6.42
N PRO A 47 16.56 -5.69 -5.41
CA PRO A 47 17.31 -5.74 -4.14
C PRO A 47 18.71 -6.34 -4.34
N ASP A 48 19.72 -5.74 -3.71
CA ASP A 48 21.07 -6.29 -3.64
C ASP A 48 21.16 -7.32 -2.49
N ALA A 49 20.34 -8.35 -2.60
CA ALA A 49 20.22 -9.41 -1.61
C ALA A 49 19.78 -10.73 -2.26
N SER A 50 19.93 -11.82 -1.51
CA SER A 50 19.45 -13.14 -1.96
C SER A 50 17.93 -13.21 -1.92
N LEU A 51 17.32 -13.67 -3.00
CA LEU A 51 15.88 -13.98 -3.06
C LEU A 51 15.52 -15.36 -2.47
N ARG A 52 16.48 -16.05 -1.87
CA ARG A 52 16.23 -17.36 -1.24
C ARG A 52 15.25 -17.19 -0.07
N GLY A 53 14.17 -17.96 -0.09
CA GLY A 53 13.12 -17.88 0.93
C GLY A 53 11.98 -16.93 0.59
N HIS A 54 12.05 -16.26 -0.55
CA HIS A 54 10.95 -15.45 -1.07
C HIS A 54 10.06 -16.28 -2.00
N SER A 55 8.74 -16.11 -1.86
CA SER A 55 7.72 -16.68 -2.75
C SER A 55 7.28 -15.63 -3.75
N ILE A 56 8.13 -15.34 -4.72
CA ILE A 56 7.95 -14.23 -5.65
C ILE A 56 6.57 -14.26 -6.31
N GLY A 57 5.85 -13.14 -6.26
CA GLY A 57 4.46 -13.01 -6.72
C GLY A 57 3.40 -13.31 -5.66
N ALA A 58 3.77 -13.90 -4.52
CA ALA A 58 2.88 -14.21 -3.39
C ALA A 58 3.59 -14.04 -2.04
N ASP A 59 4.53 -13.13 -1.95
CA ASP A 59 5.51 -13.02 -0.87
C ASP A 59 5.08 -12.03 0.23
N PHE A 60 3.82 -12.07 0.61
CA PHE A 60 3.29 -11.18 1.63
C PHE A 60 3.75 -11.57 3.03
N GLY A 61 4.25 -10.59 3.81
CA GLY A 61 4.65 -10.79 5.19
C GLY A 61 5.87 -11.71 5.36
N ASN A 62 6.83 -11.68 4.43
CA ASN A 62 8.02 -12.50 4.50
C ASN A 62 8.83 -12.21 5.77
N PRO A 63 9.30 -13.25 6.49
CA PRO A 63 10.09 -13.10 7.72
C PRO A 63 11.44 -12.40 7.52
N ALA A 64 11.91 -12.23 6.28
CA ALA A 64 13.07 -11.39 5.98
C ALA A 64 12.82 -9.89 6.23
N GLY A 65 11.54 -9.49 6.45
CA GLY A 65 11.14 -8.11 6.71
C GLY A 65 10.98 -7.27 5.46
N TRP A 66 10.89 -7.89 4.30
CA TRP A 66 10.58 -7.28 3.00
C TRP A 66 10.03 -8.35 2.06
N SER A 67 9.31 -7.94 1.04
CA SER A 67 8.54 -8.85 0.18
C SER A 67 8.76 -8.54 -1.29
N MET A 68 8.66 -9.59 -2.13
CA MET A 68 8.72 -9.50 -3.59
C MET A 68 7.35 -9.80 -4.17
N TYR A 69 6.59 -8.75 -4.52
CA TYR A 69 5.19 -8.86 -4.93
C TYR A 69 5.00 -9.30 -6.38
N HIS A 70 6.04 -9.30 -7.19
CA HIS A 70 5.98 -9.85 -8.54
C HIS A 70 7.29 -10.54 -8.96
N GLY A 71 7.20 -11.42 -9.97
CA GLY A 71 8.26 -12.36 -10.29
C GLY A 71 9.21 -11.98 -11.39
N GLU A 72 8.84 -11.10 -12.28
CA GLU A 72 9.68 -10.78 -13.41
C GLU A 72 10.58 -9.58 -13.15
N GLY A 73 11.86 -9.68 -13.54
CA GLY A 73 12.82 -8.60 -13.45
C GLY A 73 13.40 -8.33 -12.06
N GLY A 74 12.85 -8.93 -11.00
CA GLY A 74 13.34 -8.75 -9.63
C GLY A 74 13.19 -7.33 -9.07
N VAL A 75 12.31 -6.51 -9.65
CA VAL A 75 11.98 -5.17 -9.15
C VAL A 75 10.86 -5.31 -8.12
N PRO A 76 11.02 -4.78 -6.89
CA PRO A 76 9.96 -4.83 -5.88
C PRO A 76 8.80 -3.90 -6.24
N GLY A 77 7.62 -4.15 -5.65
CA GLY A 77 6.42 -3.35 -5.86
C GLY A 77 5.31 -4.12 -6.58
N PHE A 78 4.31 -3.39 -7.05
CA PHE A 78 3.15 -3.91 -7.75
C PHE A 78 3.21 -3.51 -9.23
N PRO A 79 3.46 -4.46 -10.14
CA PRO A 79 3.51 -4.18 -11.57
C PRO A 79 2.14 -3.75 -12.08
N GLN A 80 2.07 -3.33 -13.33
CA GLN A 80 0.85 -2.84 -13.94
C GLN A 80 -0.32 -3.81 -13.76
N HIS A 81 -1.38 -3.34 -13.10
CA HIS A 81 -2.62 -4.05 -12.84
C HIS A 81 -3.84 -3.12 -12.97
N PRO A 82 -5.03 -3.65 -13.32
CA PRO A 82 -6.21 -2.83 -13.56
C PRO A 82 -7.10 -2.70 -12.32
N HIS A 83 -7.77 -1.53 -12.22
CA HIS A 83 -8.88 -1.28 -11.32
C HIS A 83 -10.09 -0.77 -12.08
N ARG A 84 -11.31 -1.04 -11.59
CA ARG A 84 -12.54 -0.54 -12.16
C ARG A 84 -13.64 -0.46 -11.10
N GLY A 85 -14.30 0.70 -11.02
CA GLY A 85 -15.53 0.90 -10.25
C GLY A 85 -15.36 1.05 -8.76
N PHE A 86 -14.14 1.23 -8.26
CA PHE A 86 -13.86 1.49 -6.84
C PHE A 86 -12.74 2.51 -6.66
N GLU A 87 -12.49 2.89 -5.43
CA GLU A 87 -11.44 3.83 -5.05
C GLU A 87 -10.24 3.08 -4.51
N THR A 88 -9.04 3.62 -4.73
CA THR A 88 -7.83 3.22 -4.03
C THR A 88 -7.25 4.41 -3.28
N ILE A 89 -6.81 4.17 -2.05
CA ILE A 89 -6.04 5.14 -1.26
C ILE A 89 -4.77 4.45 -0.82
N THR A 90 -3.63 5.07 -1.12
CA THR A 90 -2.33 4.64 -0.62
C THR A 90 -1.80 5.70 0.34
N VAL A 91 -1.56 5.33 1.59
CA VAL A 91 -1.00 6.19 2.63
C VAL A 91 0.43 5.75 2.90
N THR A 92 1.40 6.56 2.50
CA THR A 92 2.82 6.27 2.71
C THR A 92 3.28 6.86 4.02
N VAL A 93 3.43 6.06 5.05
CA VAL A 93 3.85 6.52 6.39
C VAL A 93 5.35 6.82 6.41
N ARG A 94 6.15 6.01 5.72
CA ARG A 94 7.61 6.15 5.57
C ARG A 94 8.05 5.61 4.23
N GLY A 95 9.10 6.18 3.67
CA GLY A 95 9.64 5.79 2.37
C GLY A 95 8.87 6.40 1.22
N PHE A 96 9.04 5.84 0.03
CA PHE A 96 8.49 6.40 -1.22
C PHE A 96 7.85 5.31 -2.06
N ILE A 97 6.87 5.72 -2.85
CA ILE A 97 6.22 4.92 -3.89
C ILE A 97 6.26 5.71 -5.19
N ASP A 98 6.70 5.06 -6.26
CA ASP A 98 6.61 5.58 -7.62
C ASP A 98 5.34 5.03 -8.27
N HIS A 99 4.47 5.93 -8.72
CA HIS A 99 3.23 5.61 -9.41
C HIS A 99 3.32 5.98 -10.88
N ALA A 100 2.74 5.15 -11.73
CA ALA A 100 2.45 5.49 -13.13
C ALA A 100 1.15 4.80 -13.56
N ASP A 101 0.32 5.50 -14.37
CA ASP A 101 -0.97 4.99 -14.79
C ASP A 101 -1.28 5.13 -16.27
N SER A 102 -2.35 4.46 -16.72
CA SER A 102 -2.81 4.43 -18.12
C SER A 102 -3.41 5.75 -18.61
N LEU A 103 -3.65 6.73 -17.72
CA LEU A 103 -4.12 8.06 -18.09
C LEU A 103 -2.97 9.05 -18.26
N GLY A 104 -1.73 8.59 -18.05
CA GLY A 104 -0.51 9.37 -18.22
C GLY A 104 -0.06 10.12 -16.97
N ALA A 105 -0.69 9.90 -15.81
CA ALA A 105 -0.18 10.42 -14.56
C ALA A 105 1.00 9.56 -14.10
N ALA A 106 2.03 10.23 -13.59
CA ALA A 106 3.18 9.60 -12.96
C ALA A 106 3.75 10.52 -11.89
N GLY A 107 4.23 9.93 -10.80
CA GLY A 107 4.80 10.71 -9.70
C GLY A 107 5.36 9.84 -8.59
N ARG A 108 6.13 10.49 -7.74
CA ARG A 108 6.62 9.91 -6.47
C ARG A 108 5.90 10.57 -5.32
N PHE A 109 5.44 9.78 -4.37
CA PHE A 109 4.85 10.25 -3.13
C PHE A 109 5.40 9.43 -1.95
N GLY A 110 5.40 10.01 -0.75
CA GLY A 110 5.97 9.36 0.41
C GLY A 110 5.96 10.19 1.69
N ASP A 111 6.50 9.61 2.76
CA ASP A 111 6.74 10.28 4.05
C ASP A 111 5.53 11.08 4.59
N GLY A 112 4.35 10.48 4.56
CA GLY A 112 3.09 11.09 5.02
C GLY A 112 2.17 11.55 3.90
N ASP A 113 2.58 11.45 2.65
CA ASP A 113 1.71 11.73 1.51
C ASP A 113 0.62 10.66 1.36
N VAL A 114 -0.46 11.08 0.72
CA VAL A 114 -1.60 10.21 0.39
C VAL A 114 -1.88 10.33 -1.10
N GLN A 115 -1.94 9.19 -1.78
CA GLN A 115 -2.47 9.10 -3.13
C GLN A 115 -3.92 8.61 -3.06
N TRP A 116 -4.82 9.33 -3.72
CA TRP A 116 -6.19 8.90 -3.91
C TRP A 116 -6.47 8.74 -5.40
N MET A 117 -6.90 7.56 -5.82
CA MET A 117 -7.17 7.26 -7.22
C MET A 117 -8.59 6.72 -7.39
N THR A 118 -9.38 7.41 -8.20
CA THR A 118 -10.71 6.96 -8.63
C THR A 118 -10.59 6.13 -9.90
N ALA A 119 -10.88 4.84 -9.81
CA ALA A 119 -10.74 3.94 -10.95
C ALA A 119 -11.81 4.17 -12.04
N GLY A 120 -13.01 4.64 -11.69
CA GLY A 120 -14.08 4.98 -12.63
C GLY A 120 -14.40 3.84 -13.60
N ALA A 121 -14.39 4.13 -14.90
CA ALA A 121 -14.63 3.15 -15.97
C ALA A 121 -13.47 2.17 -16.18
N GLY A 122 -12.33 2.44 -15.60
CA GLY A 122 -11.12 1.61 -15.62
C GLY A 122 -9.85 2.41 -15.70
N ILE A 123 -8.87 2.03 -14.90
CA ILE A 123 -7.51 2.54 -14.91
C ILE A 123 -6.56 1.37 -14.69
N SER A 124 -5.41 1.41 -15.31
CA SER A 124 -4.33 0.46 -15.04
C SER A 124 -3.13 1.23 -14.51
N HIS A 125 -2.56 0.78 -13.41
CA HIS A 125 -1.42 1.46 -12.80
C HIS A 125 -0.35 0.49 -12.30
N ALA A 126 0.83 1.03 -12.02
CA ALA A 126 1.92 0.35 -11.34
C ALA A 126 2.36 1.20 -10.15
N GLU A 127 2.74 0.54 -9.07
CA GLU A 127 3.29 1.13 -7.85
C GLU A 127 4.59 0.40 -7.49
N MET A 128 5.72 1.13 -7.47
CA MET A 128 7.09 0.60 -7.30
C MET A 128 7.80 1.23 -6.11
#